data_c2e6b059888795ba6d5145a9fd21ab47
#
_entry.id   c2e6b059888795ba6d5145a9fd21ab47
#
_cell.length_a   1.000
_cell.length_b   1.000
_cell.length_c   1.000
_cell.angle_alpha   90.00
_cell.angle_beta   90.00
_cell.angle_gamma   90.00
#
_symmetry.space_group_name_H-M   'P 1'
#
loop_
_entity.id
_entity.type
_entity.pdbx_description
1 polymer ?
#
loop_
_entity_poly.entity_id
_entity_poly.type
_entity_poly.pdbx_seq_one_letter_code
_entity_poly.pdbx_strand_id
1 'polypeptide(L)'
;MATSASARERGRNAALRSADAVPPTAQQVVAAHRHDDTGELFGIAQLCQEFGISPRAIRFYEDKGLLQPRRVNAARVYTRRDRARLALILRSKAIGASLSEIKHYLDLYGAHGEGRAQQLRFVAERTGEAIADLERRRAHIDATLAELRVINSTVRKALGAKT
;
A
#
# COMPACT_ATOMS: atom_id res chain seq x y z
N MET A 1 15.52 34.38 11.03
CA MET A 1 15.50 33.38 9.94
C MET A 1 15.40 31.94 10.49
N ALA A 2 14.26 31.53 11.04
CA ALA A 2 14.10 30.21 11.69
C ALA A 2 12.75 29.53 11.42
N THR A 3 12.15 29.70 10.23
CA THR A 3 10.80 29.20 9.94
C THR A 3 10.71 28.14 8.84
N SER A 4 11.83 27.80 8.16
CA SER A 4 11.82 26.87 7.01
C SER A 4 12.02 25.39 7.42
N ALA A 5 12.67 25.09 8.52
CA ALA A 5 12.95 23.71 8.95
C ALA A 5 11.71 23.00 9.54
N SER A 6 10.90 23.72 10.29
CA SER A 6 9.69 23.19 10.95
C SER A 6 8.57 22.75 9.98
N ALA A 7 8.48 23.36 8.79
CA ALA A 7 7.48 23.00 7.80
C ALA A 7 7.84 21.69 7.04
N ARG A 8 9.15 21.45 6.81
CA ARG A 8 9.63 20.23 6.16
C ARG A 8 9.57 19.00 7.08
N GLU A 9 9.71 19.21 8.37
CA GLU A 9 9.64 18.16 9.38
C GLU A 9 8.19 17.72 9.66
N ARG A 10 7.26 18.66 9.67
CA ARG A 10 5.81 18.38 9.73
C ARG A 10 5.30 17.65 8.48
N GLY A 11 5.84 17.92 7.30
CA GLY A 11 5.51 17.21 6.06
C GLY A 11 5.99 15.76 6.05
N ARG A 12 7.17 15.47 6.62
CA ARG A 12 7.70 14.10 6.77
C ARG A 12 6.91 13.29 7.80
N ASN A 13 6.54 13.87 8.91
CA ASN A 13 5.74 13.21 9.95
C ASN A 13 4.29 12.93 9.50
N ALA A 14 3.71 13.75 8.62
CA ALA A 14 2.39 13.47 8.03
C ALA A 14 2.43 12.33 7.01
N ALA A 15 3.53 12.16 6.27
CA ALA A 15 3.73 11.02 5.37
C ALA A 15 3.97 9.70 6.12
N LEU A 16 4.65 9.76 7.29
CA LEU A 16 4.90 8.61 8.16
C LEU A 16 3.63 8.12 8.88
N ARG A 17 2.67 9.02 9.18
CA ARG A 17 1.39 8.63 9.81
C ARG A 17 0.43 7.87 8.91
N SER A 18 0.60 7.91 7.59
CA SER A 18 -0.14 7.04 6.67
C SER A 18 0.53 5.67 6.44
N ALA A 19 1.73 5.46 6.98
CA ALA A 19 2.43 4.17 6.92
C ALA A 19 1.93 3.17 7.99
N ASP A 20 1.27 3.65 9.05
CA ASP A 20 0.74 2.82 10.15
C ASP A 20 -0.68 2.30 9.88
N ALA A 21 -1.32 2.68 8.78
CA ALA A 21 -2.61 2.11 8.39
C ALA A 21 -2.42 0.65 7.99
N VAL A 22 -2.99 -0.27 8.75
CA VAL A 22 -2.98 -1.70 8.42
C VAL A 22 -3.65 -1.88 7.04
N PRO A 23 -2.92 -2.33 6.01
CA PRO A 23 -3.49 -2.47 4.68
C PRO A 23 -4.62 -3.51 4.71
N PRO A 24 -5.67 -3.33 3.88
CA PRO A 24 -6.77 -4.28 3.84
C PRO A 24 -6.26 -5.67 3.46
N THR A 25 -6.78 -6.70 4.11
CA THR A 25 -6.40 -8.08 3.82
C THR A 25 -6.84 -8.50 2.41
N ALA A 26 -6.19 -9.51 1.86
CA ALA A 26 -6.56 -10.07 0.55
C ALA A 26 -8.04 -10.50 0.52
N GLN A 27 -8.58 -11.03 1.62
CA GLN A 27 -9.99 -11.41 1.75
C GLN A 27 -10.93 -10.20 1.71
N GLN A 28 -10.57 -9.09 2.35
CA GLN A 28 -11.35 -7.84 2.31
C GLN A 28 -11.38 -7.24 0.90
N VAL A 29 -10.26 -7.30 0.17
CA VAL A 29 -10.19 -6.86 -1.23
C VAL A 29 -11.09 -7.71 -2.12
N VAL A 30 -11.03 -9.04 -1.99
CA VAL A 30 -11.88 -9.97 -2.76
C VAL A 30 -13.37 -9.80 -2.43
N ALA A 31 -13.70 -9.60 -1.15
CA ALA A 31 -15.09 -9.35 -0.73
C ALA A 31 -15.65 -8.04 -1.31
N ALA A 32 -14.82 -6.98 -1.36
CA ALA A 32 -15.20 -5.69 -1.94
C ALA A 32 -15.51 -5.77 -3.46
N HIS A 33 -14.91 -6.73 -4.17
CA HIS A 33 -15.15 -6.92 -5.62
C HIS A 33 -16.39 -7.77 -5.96
N ARG A 34 -17.00 -8.45 -4.98
CA ARG A 34 -18.06 -9.44 -5.24
C ARG A 34 -19.49 -8.89 -5.33
N HIS A 35 -19.72 -7.60 -5.08
CA HIS A 35 -21.05 -7.04 -5.07
C HIS A 35 -21.24 -5.93 -6.10
N ASP A 36 -22.20 -6.17 -6.98
CA ASP A 36 -22.68 -5.23 -7.99
C ASP A 36 -23.21 -3.92 -7.42
N ASP A 37 -23.29 -2.92 -8.29
CA ASP A 37 -23.62 -1.51 -8.09
C ASP A 37 -25.00 -1.32 -7.41
N THR A 38 -25.07 -1.46 -6.10
CA THR A 38 -26.28 -1.24 -5.31
C THR A 38 -26.49 0.23 -4.94
N GLY A 39 -25.98 1.16 -5.73
CA GLY A 39 -26.24 2.59 -5.55
C GLY A 39 -25.66 3.23 -4.28
N GLU A 40 -24.91 2.48 -3.46
CA GLU A 40 -24.30 2.99 -2.23
C GLU A 40 -23.16 3.94 -2.56
N LEU A 41 -23.25 5.15 -2.01
CA LEU A 41 -22.28 6.21 -2.20
C LEU A 41 -21.55 6.50 -0.89
N PHE A 42 -20.25 6.72 -0.98
CA PHE A 42 -19.36 6.98 0.15
C PHE A 42 -18.82 8.40 0.07
N GLY A 43 -18.83 9.11 1.18
CA GLY A 43 -18.12 10.38 1.31
C GLY A 43 -16.63 10.17 1.54
N ILE A 44 -15.81 11.19 1.22
CA ILE A 44 -14.37 11.13 1.44
C ILE A 44 -14.00 10.85 2.90
N ALA A 45 -14.75 11.42 3.86
CA ALA A 45 -14.51 11.21 5.29
C ALA A 45 -14.74 9.75 5.71
N GLN A 46 -15.77 9.09 5.16
CA GLN A 46 -16.04 7.68 5.42
C GLN A 46 -14.91 6.78 4.93
N LEU A 47 -14.43 7.01 3.69
CA LEU A 47 -13.29 6.24 3.14
C LEU A 47 -12.00 6.49 3.94
N CYS A 48 -11.76 7.73 4.38
CA CYS A 48 -10.62 8.04 5.23
C CYS A 48 -10.66 7.30 6.56
N GLN A 49 -11.83 7.24 7.19
CA GLN A 49 -12.02 6.52 8.45
C GLN A 49 -11.86 5.01 8.27
N GLU A 50 -12.48 4.46 7.22
CA GLU A 50 -12.44 3.02 6.94
C GLU A 50 -11.03 2.51 6.65
N PHE A 51 -10.28 3.25 5.83
CA PHE A 51 -8.96 2.82 5.37
C PHE A 51 -7.79 3.42 6.16
N GLY A 52 -8.05 4.26 7.16
CA GLY A 52 -7.01 4.89 7.98
C GLY A 52 -6.11 5.85 7.20
N ILE A 53 -6.60 6.48 6.13
CA ILE A 53 -5.82 7.37 5.26
C ILE A 53 -6.33 8.80 5.28
N SER A 54 -5.49 9.75 4.89
CA SER A 54 -5.86 11.15 4.85
C SER A 54 -6.68 11.51 3.59
N PRO A 55 -7.52 12.56 3.64
CA PRO A 55 -8.20 13.07 2.45
C PRO A 55 -7.23 13.49 1.34
N ARG A 56 -6.02 13.91 1.70
CA ARG A 56 -4.95 14.25 0.75
C ARG A 56 -4.48 13.02 -0.04
N ALA A 57 -4.38 11.87 0.61
CA ALA A 57 -4.00 10.63 -0.05
C ALA A 57 -5.06 10.21 -1.09
N ILE A 58 -6.35 10.31 -0.75
CA ILE A 58 -7.43 10.00 -1.70
C ILE A 58 -7.38 10.94 -2.90
N ARG A 59 -7.25 12.27 -2.69
CA ARG A 59 -7.13 13.24 -3.78
C ARG A 59 -5.90 13.00 -4.65
N PHE A 60 -4.80 12.59 -4.05
CA PHE A 60 -3.61 12.20 -4.82
C PHE A 60 -3.89 11.02 -5.76
N TYR A 61 -4.67 10.02 -5.34
CA TYR A 61 -5.08 8.92 -6.21
C TYR A 61 -6.06 9.36 -7.30
N GLU A 62 -6.92 10.36 -7.04
CA GLU A 62 -7.74 11.01 -8.06
C GLU A 62 -6.87 11.72 -9.11
N ASP A 63 -5.91 12.53 -8.66
CA ASP A 63 -5.00 13.28 -9.53
C ASP A 63 -4.15 12.33 -10.42
N LYS A 64 -3.88 11.12 -9.94
CA LYS A 64 -3.19 10.07 -10.70
C LYS A 64 -4.13 9.23 -11.59
N GLY A 65 -5.42 9.55 -11.60
CA GLY A 65 -6.42 8.83 -12.40
C GLY A 65 -6.70 7.41 -11.93
N LEU A 66 -6.37 7.10 -10.67
CA LEU A 66 -6.63 5.79 -10.05
C LEU A 66 -8.04 5.71 -9.47
N LEU A 67 -8.63 6.85 -9.09
CA LEU A 67 -10.00 7.00 -8.61
C LEU A 67 -10.72 8.06 -9.44
N GLN A 68 -12.02 7.89 -9.64
CA GLN A 68 -12.85 8.81 -10.43
C GLN A 68 -14.16 9.12 -9.70
N PRO A 69 -14.13 9.95 -8.64
CA PRO A 69 -15.32 10.28 -7.88
C PRO A 69 -16.34 11.03 -8.74
N ARG A 70 -17.61 10.82 -8.44
CA ARG A 70 -18.69 11.67 -8.95
C ARG A 70 -18.84 12.90 -8.07
N ARG A 71 -19.51 13.93 -8.60
CA ARG A 71 -19.89 15.11 -7.81
C ARG A 71 -21.41 15.15 -7.65
N VAL A 72 -21.85 15.21 -6.40
CA VAL A 72 -23.24 15.41 -6.03
C VAL A 72 -23.29 16.62 -5.12
N ASN A 73 -24.04 17.67 -5.51
CA ASN A 73 -24.13 18.95 -4.76
C ASN A 73 -22.74 19.52 -4.39
N ALA A 74 -21.83 19.56 -5.35
CA ALA A 74 -20.44 19.98 -5.21
C ALA A 74 -19.56 19.09 -4.31
N ALA A 75 -20.12 18.10 -3.59
CA ALA A 75 -19.37 17.13 -2.78
C ALA A 75 -18.84 15.98 -3.64
N ARG A 76 -17.63 15.47 -3.28
CA ARG A 76 -17.09 14.23 -3.85
C ARG A 76 -17.80 13.03 -3.25
N VAL A 77 -18.31 12.16 -4.10
CA VAL A 77 -18.91 10.88 -3.72
C VAL A 77 -18.25 9.76 -4.50
N TYR A 78 -18.04 8.64 -3.83
CA TYR A 78 -17.36 7.47 -4.35
C TYR A 78 -18.35 6.31 -4.39
N THR A 79 -18.29 5.54 -5.46
CA THR A 79 -19.11 4.34 -5.63
C THR A 79 -18.49 3.15 -4.87
N ARG A 80 -19.21 2.05 -4.75
CA ARG A 80 -18.65 0.77 -4.29
C ARG A 80 -17.43 0.36 -5.09
N ARG A 81 -17.45 0.59 -6.41
CA ARG A 81 -16.33 0.31 -7.28
C ARG A 81 -15.10 1.15 -6.91
N ASP A 82 -15.28 2.44 -6.62
CA ASP A 82 -14.18 3.31 -6.17
C ASP A 82 -13.63 2.85 -4.82
N ARG A 83 -14.51 2.45 -3.89
CA ARG A 83 -14.10 1.88 -2.60
C ARG A 83 -13.27 0.59 -2.77
N ALA A 84 -13.72 -0.32 -3.65
CA ALA A 84 -12.97 -1.54 -3.97
C ALA A 84 -11.63 -1.23 -4.66
N ARG A 85 -11.59 -0.26 -5.58
CA ARG A 85 -10.35 0.22 -6.21
C ARG A 85 -9.39 0.79 -5.18
N LEU A 86 -9.89 1.58 -4.23
CA LEU A 86 -9.06 2.15 -3.15
C LEU A 86 -8.45 1.05 -2.27
N ALA A 87 -9.22 0.06 -1.85
CA ALA A 87 -8.72 -1.09 -1.11
C ALA A 87 -7.59 -1.80 -1.86
N LEU A 88 -7.76 -2.00 -3.17
CA LEU A 88 -6.76 -2.61 -4.02
C LEU A 88 -5.49 -1.77 -4.14
N ILE A 89 -5.63 -0.45 -4.36
CA ILE A 89 -4.51 0.49 -4.44
C ILE A 89 -3.66 0.40 -3.16
N LEU A 90 -4.30 0.47 -2.00
CA LEU A 90 -3.62 0.43 -0.71
C LEU A 90 -2.91 -0.91 -0.49
N ARG A 91 -3.56 -2.02 -0.83
CA ARG A 91 -2.95 -3.35 -0.73
C ARG A 91 -1.74 -3.50 -1.66
N SER A 92 -1.87 -3.08 -2.91
CA SER A 92 -0.77 -3.15 -3.88
C SER A 92 0.41 -2.27 -3.45
N LYS A 93 0.14 -1.09 -2.90
CA LYS A 93 1.17 -0.22 -2.31
C LYS A 93 1.89 -0.90 -1.15
N ALA A 94 1.18 -1.58 -0.28
CA ALA A 94 1.75 -2.26 0.88
C ALA A 94 2.72 -3.39 0.50
N ILE A 95 2.54 -4.02 -0.65
CA ILE A 95 3.46 -5.04 -1.20
C ILE A 95 4.51 -4.45 -2.15
N GLY A 96 4.64 -3.11 -2.22
CA GLY A 96 5.69 -2.43 -2.96
C GLY A 96 5.39 -2.11 -4.42
N ALA A 97 4.15 -2.30 -4.91
CA ALA A 97 3.80 -1.95 -6.27
C ALA A 97 3.88 -0.43 -6.50
N SER A 98 4.39 -0.03 -7.66
CA SER A 98 4.38 1.35 -8.13
C SER A 98 2.99 1.79 -8.56
N LEU A 99 2.73 3.11 -8.60
CA LEU A 99 1.43 3.63 -9.04
C LEU A 99 1.13 3.32 -10.51
N SER A 100 2.16 3.23 -11.35
CA SER A 100 2.02 2.85 -12.77
C SER A 100 1.58 1.39 -12.93
N GLU A 101 2.15 0.47 -12.16
CA GLU A 101 1.74 -0.93 -12.12
C GLU A 101 0.31 -1.08 -11.62
N ILE A 102 -0.06 -0.35 -10.56
CA ILE A 102 -1.42 -0.34 -10.03
C ILE A 102 -2.41 0.17 -11.08
N LYS A 103 -2.07 1.26 -11.77
CA LYS A 103 -2.90 1.79 -12.84
C LYS A 103 -3.08 0.79 -13.96
N HIS A 104 -1.98 0.22 -14.45
CA HIS A 104 -2.01 -0.83 -15.47
C HIS A 104 -2.92 -2.00 -15.06
N TYR A 105 -2.76 -2.51 -13.84
CA TYR A 105 -3.61 -3.55 -13.29
C TYR A 105 -5.10 -3.20 -13.29
N LEU A 106 -5.44 -1.96 -12.86
CA LEU A 106 -6.82 -1.50 -12.83
C LEU A 106 -7.41 -1.33 -14.24
N ASP A 107 -6.58 -0.92 -15.20
CA ASP A 107 -6.98 -0.73 -16.60
C ASP A 107 -7.19 -2.08 -17.32
N LEU A 108 -6.45 -3.14 -16.94
CA LEU A 108 -6.63 -4.49 -17.46
C LEU A 108 -8.01 -5.10 -17.18
N TYR A 109 -8.69 -4.65 -16.13
CA TYR A 109 -9.99 -5.21 -15.76
C TYR A 109 -11.08 -4.89 -16.79
N GLY A 110 -10.91 -3.80 -17.56
CA GLY A 110 -11.91 -3.34 -18.52
C GLY A 110 -13.17 -2.78 -17.88
N ALA A 111 -14.15 -2.41 -18.72
CA ALA A 111 -15.42 -1.88 -18.26
C ALA A 111 -16.36 -2.97 -17.69
N HIS A 112 -16.29 -4.18 -18.26
CA HIS A 112 -17.21 -5.30 -17.96
C HIS A 112 -16.48 -6.55 -17.41
N GLY A 113 -15.21 -6.41 -16.99
CA GLY A 113 -14.44 -7.51 -16.42
C GLY A 113 -13.86 -8.50 -17.44
N GLU A 114 -13.85 -8.13 -18.73
CA GLU A 114 -13.33 -8.93 -19.84
C GLU A 114 -11.84 -9.24 -19.73
N GLY A 115 -11.08 -8.36 -19.04
CA GLY A 115 -9.65 -8.50 -18.81
C GLY A 115 -9.26 -9.33 -17.58
N ARG A 116 -10.21 -10.00 -16.90
CA ARG A 116 -9.94 -10.68 -15.62
C ARG A 116 -8.83 -11.72 -15.70
N ALA A 117 -8.75 -12.50 -16.74
CA ALA A 117 -7.70 -13.51 -16.89
C ALA A 117 -6.31 -12.89 -17.05
N GLN A 118 -6.19 -11.80 -17.80
CA GLN A 118 -4.95 -11.04 -17.95
C GLN A 118 -4.54 -10.38 -16.64
N GLN A 119 -5.50 -9.81 -15.93
CA GLN A 119 -5.30 -9.23 -14.61
C GLN A 119 -4.77 -10.26 -13.61
N LEU A 120 -5.34 -11.46 -13.57
CA LEU A 120 -4.89 -12.54 -12.67
C LEU A 120 -3.46 -13.01 -13.01
N ARG A 121 -3.13 -13.13 -14.31
CA ARG A 121 -1.76 -13.47 -14.73
C ARG A 121 -0.77 -12.41 -14.30
N PHE A 122 -1.06 -11.14 -14.54
CA PHE A 122 -0.22 -10.02 -14.11
C PHE A 122 0.03 -10.04 -12.60
N VAL A 123 -1.02 -10.27 -11.79
CA VAL A 123 -0.86 -10.36 -10.32
C VAL A 123 -0.01 -11.56 -9.92
N ALA A 124 -0.25 -12.73 -10.52
CA ALA A 124 0.51 -13.94 -10.21
C ALA A 124 2.01 -13.76 -10.51
N GLU A 125 2.34 -13.20 -11.67
CA GLU A 125 3.72 -12.90 -12.07
C GLU A 125 4.36 -11.89 -11.12
N ARG A 126 3.69 -10.77 -10.88
CA ARG A 126 4.22 -9.68 -10.07
C ARG A 126 4.39 -10.04 -8.59
N THR A 127 3.45 -10.82 -8.04
CA THR A 127 3.57 -11.34 -6.67
C THR A 127 4.65 -12.39 -6.56
N GLY A 128 4.84 -13.24 -7.57
CA GLY A 128 5.92 -14.22 -7.62
C GLY A 128 7.30 -13.55 -7.60
N GLU A 129 7.52 -12.52 -8.41
CA GLU A 129 8.75 -11.72 -8.40
C GLU A 129 9.00 -11.07 -7.03
N ALA A 130 7.98 -10.46 -6.43
CA ALA A 130 8.09 -9.81 -5.12
C ALA A 130 8.43 -10.83 -4.01
N ILE A 131 7.82 -12.01 -4.03
CA ILE A 131 8.13 -13.10 -3.09
C ILE A 131 9.59 -13.50 -3.23
N ALA A 132 10.05 -13.79 -4.44
CA ALA A 132 11.43 -14.19 -4.69
C ALA A 132 12.44 -13.12 -4.22
N ASP A 133 12.14 -11.82 -4.41
CA ASP A 133 13.00 -10.74 -3.93
C ASP A 133 13.04 -10.68 -2.39
N LEU A 134 11.89 -10.81 -1.73
CA LEU A 134 11.82 -10.83 -0.27
C LEU A 134 12.52 -12.04 0.34
N GLU A 135 12.44 -13.20 -0.28
CA GLU A 135 13.15 -14.41 0.15
C GLU A 135 14.67 -14.22 0.04
N ARG A 136 15.17 -13.62 -1.05
CA ARG A 136 16.60 -13.28 -1.19
C ARG A 136 17.05 -12.30 -0.09
N ARG A 137 16.29 -11.25 0.17
CA ARG A 137 16.60 -10.28 1.24
C ARG A 137 16.59 -10.94 2.61
N ARG A 138 15.63 -11.80 2.88
CA ARG A 138 15.55 -12.57 4.13
C ARG A 138 16.78 -13.44 4.32
N ALA A 139 17.19 -14.18 3.30
CA ALA A 139 18.39 -15.02 3.36
C ALA A 139 19.65 -14.18 3.65
N HIS A 140 19.78 -13.01 3.04
CA HIS A 140 20.89 -12.09 3.32
C HIS A 140 20.86 -11.57 4.77
N ILE A 141 19.72 -11.19 5.28
CA ILE A 141 19.54 -10.74 6.67
C ILE A 141 19.90 -11.87 7.64
N ASP A 142 19.42 -13.08 7.40
CA ASP A 142 19.69 -14.26 8.24
C ASP A 142 21.21 -14.57 8.28
N ALA A 143 21.89 -14.49 7.14
CA ALA A 143 23.36 -14.68 7.06
C ALA A 143 24.09 -13.58 7.85
N THR A 144 23.72 -12.32 7.67
CA THR A 144 24.33 -11.19 8.40
C THR A 144 24.12 -11.32 9.91
N LEU A 145 22.93 -11.72 10.35
CA LEU A 145 22.65 -11.97 11.77
C LEU A 145 23.51 -13.10 12.35
N ALA A 146 23.71 -14.17 11.59
CA ALA A 146 24.57 -15.29 12.02
C ALA A 146 26.02 -14.80 12.21
N GLU A 147 26.57 -14.04 11.28
CA GLU A 147 27.91 -13.47 11.35
C GLU A 147 28.08 -12.53 12.56
N LEU A 148 27.15 -11.60 12.75
CA LEU A 148 27.18 -10.67 13.88
C LEU A 148 27.10 -11.40 15.25
N ARG A 149 26.36 -12.50 15.34
CA ARG A 149 26.30 -13.33 16.56
C ARG A 149 27.66 -13.96 16.86
N VAL A 150 28.36 -14.48 15.84
CA VAL A 150 29.71 -15.03 16.00
C VAL A 150 30.68 -13.94 16.49
N ILE A 151 30.71 -12.79 15.85
CA ILE A 151 31.56 -11.66 16.23
C ILE A 151 31.27 -11.25 17.67
N ASN A 152 29.99 -11.03 18.01
CA ASN A 152 29.58 -10.63 19.36
C ASN A 152 30.01 -11.63 20.42
N SER A 153 29.82 -12.94 20.17
CA SER A 153 30.20 -14.00 21.12
C SER A 153 31.71 -14.03 21.33
N THR A 154 32.50 -13.87 20.26
CA THR A 154 33.96 -13.85 20.32
C THR A 154 34.48 -12.66 21.13
N VAL A 155 33.95 -11.47 20.87
CA VAL A 155 34.31 -10.25 21.60
C VAL A 155 33.95 -10.36 23.07
N ARG A 156 32.76 -10.87 23.41
CA ARG A 156 32.33 -11.07 24.81
C ARG A 156 33.25 -12.05 25.56
N LYS A 157 33.64 -13.17 24.92
CA LYS A 157 34.61 -14.13 25.52
C LYS A 157 35.95 -13.45 25.78
N ALA A 158 36.47 -12.66 24.84
CA ALA A 158 37.73 -11.93 25.00
C ALA A 158 37.69 -10.87 26.12
N LEU A 159 36.55 -10.20 26.30
CA LEU A 159 36.35 -9.25 27.40
C LEU A 159 36.25 -9.95 28.76
N GLY A 160 35.55 -11.10 28.88
CA GLY A 160 35.44 -11.86 30.10
C GLY A 160 36.73 -12.62 30.50
N ALA A 161 37.64 -12.86 29.58
CA ALA A 161 38.92 -13.47 29.85
C ALA A 161 39.98 -12.48 30.39
N LYS A 162 39.68 -11.20 30.46
CA LYS A 162 40.57 -10.13 30.97
C LYS A 162 40.23 -9.69 32.39
N THR A 163 39.25 -10.34 33.03
CA THR A 163 38.88 -10.09 34.45
C THR A 163 39.36 -11.25 35.29
#